data_eb4a36aed5fa4815280eec22ebcdb9c0
#
_entry.id   eb4a36aed5fa4815280eec22ebcdb9c0
#
_cell.length_a   1.000
_cell.length_b   1.000
_cell.length_c   1.000
_cell.angle_alpha   90.00
_cell.angle_beta   90.00
_cell.angle_gamma   90.00
#
_symmetry.space_group_name_H-M   'P 1'
#
loop_
_entity.id
_entity.type
_entity.pdbx_description
1 polymer ?
#
loop_
_entity_poly.entity_id
_entity_poly.type
_entity_poly.pdbx_seq_one_letter_code
_entity_poly.pdbx_strand_id
1 'polypeptide(L)'
;KELSWKNTSDEDREKFSKQAKERWDKIPADKKREMMEKAGRALRIAAIEGSKAEKFLERKLNEMGYDVVLHKKDLIEGNFEIDLFLPQLNTIIEIDGPQHFLPVFGEKKLQEVIKFDSIKNGLLVSKGFCVVRVKYLCKNMSRAVERRLWGLISEQVGKLQEKFPPKNKRFIELEIGHE
;
A
#
# COMPACT_ATOMS: atom_id res chain seq x y z
N LYS A 1 17.48 -11.86 -18.81
CA LYS A 1 18.23 -10.94 -17.90
C LYS A 1 17.34 -9.74 -17.66
N GLU A 2 16.63 -9.72 -16.55
CA GLU A 2 15.92 -8.52 -16.08
C GLU A 2 16.97 -7.50 -15.66
N LEU A 3 17.02 -6.38 -16.38
CA LEU A 3 17.79 -5.21 -15.99
C LEU A 3 17.13 -4.65 -14.72
N SER A 4 17.77 -4.86 -13.58
CA SER A 4 17.33 -4.26 -12.32
C SER A 4 17.44 -2.74 -12.45
N TRP A 5 16.34 -2.03 -12.31
CA TRP A 5 16.27 -0.56 -12.37
C TRP A 5 17.25 0.11 -11.37
N LYS A 6 17.63 -0.57 -10.30
CA LYS A 6 18.61 -0.12 -9.31
C LYS A 6 20.04 -0.05 -9.85
N ASN A 7 20.37 -0.82 -10.90
CA ASN A 7 21.70 -0.88 -11.52
C ASN A 7 21.77 -0.12 -12.85
N THR A 8 20.75 0.67 -13.17
CA THR A 8 20.69 1.44 -14.40
C THR A 8 21.34 2.80 -14.16
N SER A 9 22.28 3.22 -15.01
CA SER A 9 22.93 4.53 -14.93
C SER A 9 21.92 5.66 -15.14
N ASP A 10 22.22 6.87 -14.67
CA ASP A 10 21.34 8.02 -14.87
C ASP A 10 21.20 8.35 -16.36
N GLU A 11 22.25 8.18 -17.17
CA GLU A 11 22.21 8.32 -18.63
C GLU A 11 21.25 7.32 -19.28
N ASP A 12 21.29 6.05 -18.84
CA ASP A 12 20.36 5.03 -19.36
C ASP A 12 18.91 5.31 -18.94
N ARG A 13 18.70 5.81 -17.73
CA ARG A 13 17.34 6.23 -17.26
C ARG A 13 16.80 7.37 -18.11
N GLU A 14 17.63 8.37 -18.40
CA GLU A 14 17.24 9.49 -19.25
C GLU A 14 16.93 9.02 -20.68
N LYS A 15 17.79 8.15 -21.25
CA LYS A 15 17.57 7.51 -22.55
C LYS A 15 16.26 6.72 -22.61
N PHE A 16 15.97 5.90 -21.57
CA PHE A 16 14.71 5.15 -21.50
C PHE A 16 13.50 6.08 -21.35
N SER A 17 13.62 7.14 -20.56
CA SER A 17 12.58 8.16 -20.40
C SER A 17 12.27 8.85 -21.72
N LYS A 18 13.31 9.26 -22.46
CA LYS A 18 13.18 9.88 -23.78
C LYS A 18 12.51 8.93 -24.78
N GLN A 19 12.98 7.68 -24.85
CA GLN A 19 12.37 6.67 -25.72
C GLN A 19 10.90 6.37 -25.35
N ALA A 20 10.57 6.34 -24.07
CA ALA A 20 9.20 6.14 -23.62
C ALA A 20 8.31 7.32 -24.04
N LYS A 21 8.81 8.55 -23.90
CA LYS A 21 8.11 9.76 -24.35
C LYS A 21 7.89 9.76 -25.87
N GLU A 22 8.93 9.44 -26.66
CA GLU A 22 8.84 9.34 -28.11
C GLU A 22 7.83 8.27 -28.57
N ARG A 23 7.79 7.11 -27.88
CA ARG A 23 6.77 6.07 -28.14
C ARG A 23 5.37 6.56 -27.80
N TRP A 24 5.22 7.23 -26.66
CA TRP A 24 3.96 7.82 -26.25
C TRP A 24 3.48 8.85 -27.26
N ASP A 25 4.36 9.75 -27.73
CA ASP A 25 4.01 10.81 -28.67
C ASP A 25 3.54 10.26 -30.02
N LYS A 26 4.03 9.09 -30.44
CA LYS A 26 3.61 8.39 -31.67
C LYS A 26 2.25 7.69 -31.57
N ILE A 27 1.67 7.53 -30.38
CA ILE A 27 0.36 6.92 -30.21
C ILE A 27 -0.71 7.91 -30.67
N PRO A 28 -1.68 7.52 -31.53
CA PRO A 28 -2.79 8.36 -31.94
C PRO A 28 -3.59 8.91 -30.75
N ALA A 29 -4.13 10.12 -30.90
CA ALA A 29 -4.80 10.81 -29.81
C ALA A 29 -6.04 10.07 -29.25
N ASP A 30 -6.79 9.40 -30.13
CA ASP A 30 -7.92 8.54 -29.77
C ASP A 30 -7.49 7.37 -28.90
N LYS A 31 -6.39 6.69 -29.27
CA LYS A 31 -5.81 5.59 -28.47
C LYS A 31 -5.25 6.06 -27.13
N LYS A 32 -4.57 7.23 -27.11
CA LYS A 32 -4.13 7.85 -25.85
C LYS A 32 -5.31 8.08 -24.91
N ARG A 33 -6.39 8.65 -25.43
CA ARG A 33 -7.61 8.91 -24.66
C ARG A 33 -8.20 7.60 -24.12
N GLU A 34 -8.33 6.57 -24.97
CA GLU A 34 -8.82 5.26 -24.53
C GLU A 34 -7.94 4.64 -23.43
N MET A 35 -6.61 4.71 -23.58
CA MET A 35 -5.66 4.22 -22.56
C MET A 35 -5.80 4.99 -21.26
N MET A 36 -5.91 6.32 -21.29
CA MET A 36 -6.10 7.15 -20.10
C MET A 36 -7.44 6.89 -19.42
N GLU A 37 -8.53 6.69 -20.19
CA GLU A 37 -9.83 6.34 -19.65
C GLU A 37 -9.84 4.95 -19.00
N LYS A 38 -9.17 3.96 -19.61
CA LYS A 38 -9.00 2.63 -19.02
C LYS A 38 -8.20 2.69 -17.73
N ALA A 39 -7.08 3.43 -17.72
CA ALA A 39 -6.26 3.63 -16.53
C ALA A 39 -7.05 4.37 -15.43
N GLY A 40 -7.78 5.43 -15.78
CA GLY A 40 -8.63 6.17 -14.84
C GLY A 40 -9.78 5.32 -14.27
N ARG A 41 -10.39 4.43 -15.09
CA ARG A 41 -11.38 3.46 -14.58
C ARG A 41 -10.76 2.46 -13.63
N ALA A 42 -9.59 1.89 -13.97
CA ALA A 42 -8.89 0.94 -13.12
C ALA A 42 -8.49 1.56 -11.79
N LEU A 43 -8.00 2.80 -11.78
CA LEU A 43 -7.68 3.56 -10.56
C LEU A 43 -8.93 3.81 -9.70
N ARG A 44 -10.07 4.20 -10.31
CA ARG A 44 -11.33 4.41 -9.59
C ARG A 44 -11.86 3.11 -8.98
N ILE A 45 -11.79 2.00 -9.72
CA ILE A 45 -12.20 0.68 -9.21
C ILE A 45 -11.28 0.28 -8.05
N ALA A 46 -9.96 0.43 -8.19
CA ALA A 46 -9.01 0.11 -7.12
C ALA A 46 -9.22 0.99 -5.88
N ALA A 47 -9.58 2.26 -6.05
CA ALA A 47 -9.88 3.18 -4.95
C ALA A 47 -11.19 2.84 -4.22
N ILE A 48 -12.17 2.24 -4.91
CA ILE A 48 -13.47 1.86 -4.33
C ILE A 48 -13.42 0.43 -3.75
N GLU A 49 -12.79 -0.48 -4.46
CA GLU A 49 -12.79 -1.91 -4.14
C GLU A 49 -11.55 -2.37 -3.35
N GLY A 50 -10.57 -1.51 -3.16
CA GLY A 50 -9.28 -1.85 -2.58
C GLY A 50 -8.28 -2.50 -3.55
N SER A 51 -7.03 -2.52 -3.14
CA SER A 51 -5.95 -3.17 -3.88
C SER A 51 -6.08 -4.70 -3.86
N LYS A 52 -5.36 -5.39 -4.74
CA LYS A 52 -5.30 -6.86 -4.72
C LYS A 52 -4.78 -7.40 -3.38
N ALA A 53 -3.87 -6.69 -2.74
CA ALA A 53 -3.31 -7.07 -1.45
C ALA A 53 -4.33 -6.93 -0.33
N GLU A 54 -5.10 -5.85 -0.30
CA GLU A 54 -6.18 -5.64 0.67
C GLU A 54 -7.27 -6.70 0.54
N LYS A 55 -7.79 -6.95 -0.68
CA LYS A 55 -8.78 -8.02 -0.95
C LYS A 55 -8.27 -9.41 -0.56
N PHE A 56 -7.00 -9.68 -0.80
CA PHE A 56 -6.38 -10.94 -0.40
C PHE A 56 -6.35 -11.08 1.12
N LEU A 57 -5.92 -10.04 1.84
CA LEU A 57 -5.87 -10.04 3.30
C LEU A 57 -7.27 -10.09 3.92
N GLU A 58 -8.22 -9.31 3.40
CA GLU A 58 -9.62 -9.37 3.83
C GLU A 58 -10.15 -10.81 3.80
N ARG A 59 -10.03 -11.47 2.64
CA ARG A 59 -10.46 -12.87 2.48
C ARG A 59 -9.76 -13.78 3.48
N LYS A 60 -8.44 -13.67 3.63
CA LYS A 60 -7.65 -14.52 4.53
C LYS A 60 -7.97 -14.31 6.00
N LEU A 61 -8.20 -13.09 6.41
CA LEU A 61 -8.57 -12.76 7.79
C LEU A 61 -10.00 -13.21 8.10
N ASN A 62 -10.93 -13.05 7.15
CA ASN A 62 -12.29 -13.58 7.26
C ASN A 62 -12.28 -15.12 7.36
N GLU A 63 -11.42 -15.83 6.61
CA GLU A 63 -11.22 -17.29 6.72
C GLU A 63 -10.74 -17.71 8.12
N MET A 64 -10.05 -16.82 8.87
CA MET A 64 -9.65 -17.01 10.27
C MET A 64 -10.74 -16.62 11.28
N GLY A 65 -11.87 -16.10 10.85
CA GLY A 65 -13.00 -15.70 11.70
C GLY A 65 -12.94 -14.26 12.23
N TYR A 66 -12.07 -13.41 11.65
CA TYR A 66 -12.07 -11.97 11.95
C TYR A 66 -13.07 -11.24 11.06
N ASP A 67 -13.81 -10.29 11.64
CA ASP A 67 -14.56 -9.30 10.87
C ASP A 67 -13.58 -8.25 10.35
N VAL A 68 -13.55 -8.08 9.03
CA VAL A 68 -12.66 -7.08 8.40
C VAL A 68 -13.51 -5.96 7.82
N VAL A 69 -13.25 -4.73 8.26
CA VAL A 69 -13.89 -3.53 7.71
C VAL A 69 -12.90 -2.82 6.80
N LEU A 70 -13.20 -2.77 5.49
CA LEU A 70 -12.40 -2.07 4.50
C LEU A 70 -12.77 -0.58 4.44
N HIS A 71 -11.78 0.24 4.08
CA HIS A 71 -11.95 1.67 3.74
C HIS A 71 -12.74 2.49 4.78
N LYS A 72 -12.52 2.17 6.07
CA LYS A 72 -13.17 2.86 7.18
C LYS A 72 -12.67 4.30 7.30
N LYS A 73 -13.59 5.29 7.40
CA LYS A 73 -13.24 6.73 7.39
C LYS A 73 -13.51 7.47 8.71
N ASP A 74 -14.30 6.90 9.59
CA ASP A 74 -14.83 7.57 10.80
C ASP A 74 -14.17 7.11 12.11
N LEU A 75 -13.01 6.46 12.04
CA LEU A 75 -12.25 6.04 13.23
C LEU A 75 -11.54 7.20 13.93
N ILE A 76 -11.08 8.18 13.15
CA ILE A 76 -10.39 9.38 13.64
C ILE A 76 -10.88 10.63 12.91
N GLU A 77 -10.71 11.80 13.53
CA GLU A 77 -11.01 13.08 12.89
C GLU A 77 -10.05 13.35 11.71
N GLY A 78 -10.52 14.08 10.70
CA GLY A 78 -9.68 14.47 9.54
C GLY A 78 -9.96 13.66 8.27
N ASN A 79 -11.05 12.88 8.22
CA ASN A 79 -11.47 12.12 7.03
C ASN A 79 -10.39 11.18 6.47
N PHE A 80 -9.61 10.57 7.38
CA PHE A 80 -8.60 9.59 7.02
C PHE A 80 -9.25 8.24 6.70
N GLU A 81 -8.91 7.69 5.56
CA GLU A 81 -9.31 6.34 5.17
C GLU A 81 -8.32 5.31 5.74
N ILE A 82 -8.86 4.19 6.22
CA ILE A 82 -8.14 3.07 6.80
C ILE A 82 -8.33 1.87 5.88
N ASP A 83 -7.25 1.24 5.42
CA ASP A 83 -7.34 0.14 4.46
C ASP A 83 -8.10 -1.06 5.05
N LEU A 84 -7.64 -1.62 6.16
CA LEU A 84 -8.31 -2.71 6.86
C LEU A 84 -8.40 -2.42 8.36
N PHE A 85 -9.57 -2.58 8.93
CA PHE A 85 -9.79 -2.51 10.37
C PHE A 85 -10.32 -3.84 10.91
N LEU A 86 -9.68 -4.37 11.95
CA LEU A 86 -10.05 -5.57 12.68
C LEU A 86 -10.61 -5.19 14.05
N PRO A 87 -11.94 -5.08 14.21
CA PRO A 87 -12.57 -4.64 15.46
C PRO A 87 -12.21 -5.54 16.66
N GLN A 88 -12.20 -6.85 16.47
CA GLN A 88 -11.92 -7.82 17.55
C GLN A 88 -10.52 -7.66 18.16
N LEU A 89 -9.57 -7.14 17.40
CA LEU A 89 -8.19 -6.91 17.85
C LEU A 89 -7.88 -5.43 18.07
N ASN A 90 -8.84 -4.54 17.88
CA ASN A 90 -8.61 -3.09 17.90
C ASN A 90 -7.39 -2.67 17.05
N THR A 91 -7.24 -3.30 15.89
CA THR A 91 -6.04 -3.23 15.05
C THR A 91 -6.35 -2.76 13.64
N ILE A 92 -5.49 -1.93 13.11
CA ILE A 92 -5.52 -1.39 11.76
C ILE A 92 -4.36 -1.97 10.98
N ILE A 93 -4.61 -2.37 9.74
CA ILE A 93 -3.59 -2.81 8.80
C ILE A 93 -3.61 -1.87 7.60
N GLU A 94 -2.49 -1.22 7.31
CA GLU A 94 -2.27 -0.33 6.16
C GLU A 94 -1.31 -0.98 5.17
N ILE A 95 -1.63 -0.90 3.88
CA ILE A 95 -0.82 -1.49 2.81
C ILE A 95 -0.25 -0.38 1.94
N ASP A 96 0.94 0.08 2.28
CA ASP A 96 1.56 1.25 1.66
C ASP A 96 2.39 0.87 0.43
N GLY A 97 2.00 1.36 -0.71
CA GLY A 97 2.75 1.24 -1.96
C GLY A 97 4.02 2.11 -2.00
N PRO A 98 4.83 1.98 -3.07
CA PRO A 98 6.11 2.70 -3.20
C PRO A 98 6.03 4.22 -3.05
N GLN A 99 4.90 4.84 -3.39
CA GLN A 99 4.70 6.29 -3.30
C GLN A 99 4.76 6.84 -1.87
N HIS A 100 4.60 6.01 -0.84
CA HIS A 100 4.75 6.39 0.57
C HIS A 100 6.21 6.45 1.03
N PHE A 101 7.15 5.88 0.26
CA PHE A 101 8.55 5.72 0.66
C PHE A 101 9.55 6.19 -0.39
N LEU A 102 9.11 6.35 -1.64
CA LEU A 102 9.95 6.73 -2.78
C LEU A 102 9.37 7.98 -3.47
N PRO A 103 10.22 8.88 -3.99
CA PRO A 103 9.76 10.11 -4.65
C PRO A 103 9.19 9.86 -6.06
N VAL A 104 8.23 8.92 -6.16
CA VAL A 104 7.59 8.54 -7.44
C VAL A 104 6.95 9.74 -8.14
N PHE A 105 6.43 10.68 -7.36
CA PHE A 105 5.81 11.92 -7.84
C PHE A 105 6.62 13.17 -7.44
N GLY A 106 7.93 12.99 -7.18
CA GLY A 106 8.85 14.05 -6.75
C GLY A 106 8.96 14.18 -5.23
N GLU A 107 10.09 14.77 -4.79
CA GLU A 107 10.50 14.84 -3.38
C GLU A 107 9.48 15.63 -2.52
N LYS A 108 8.98 16.77 -3.04
CA LYS A 108 8.00 17.58 -2.33
C LYS A 108 6.73 16.77 -1.99
N LYS A 109 6.25 15.98 -2.95
CA LYS A 109 5.06 15.14 -2.74
C LYS A 109 5.30 14.04 -1.73
N LEU A 110 6.48 13.42 -1.75
CA LEU A 110 6.88 12.42 -0.76
C LEU A 110 6.87 13.01 0.66
N GLN A 111 7.43 14.21 0.87
CA GLN A 111 7.42 14.88 2.17
C GLN A 111 6.01 15.19 2.68
N GLU A 112 5.09 15.59 1.79
CA GLU A 112 3.68 15.78 2.13
C GLU A 112 3.04 14.46 2.59
N VAL A 113 3.27 13.35 1.88
CA VAL A 113 2.75 12.01 2.22
C VAL A 113 3.29 11.55 3.56
N ILE A 114 4.61 11.62 3.79
CA ILE A 114 5.24 11.24 5.07
C ILE A 114 4.64 12.03 6.24
N LYS A 115 4.46 13.35 6.07
CA LYS A 115 3.85 14.19 7.11
C LYS A 115 2.41 13.77 7.40
N PHE A 116 1.60 13.53 6.35
CA PHE A 116 0.22 13.12 6.48
C PHE A 116 0.10 11.75 7.18
N ASP A 117 0.90 10.78 6.77
CA ASP A 117 0.99 9.46 7.37
C ASP A 117 1.38 9.51 8.84
N SER A 118 2.36 10.36 9.19
CA SER A 118 2.79 10.55 10.59
C SER A 118 1.67 11.08 11.47
N ILE A 119 0.88 12.04 10.98
CA ILE A 119 -0.29 12.58 11.69
C ILE A 119 -1.35 11.50 11.87
N LYS A 120 -1.72 10.78 10.79
CA LYS A 120 -2.69 9.67 10.82
C LYS A 120 -2.30 8.63 11.85
N ASN A 121 -1.06 8.15 11.81
CA ASN A 121 -0.55 7.13 12.74
C ASN A 121 -0.58 7.61 14.21
N GLY A 122 -0.16 8.84 14.46
CA GLY A 122 -0.19 9.45 15.79
C GLY A 122 -1.60 9.51 16.36
N LEU A 123 -2.59 9.91 15.56
CA LEU A 123 -4.01 9.95 15.95
C LEU A 123 -4.54 8.56 16.25
N LEU A 124 -4.28 7.57 15.39
CA LEU A 124 -4.73 6.19 15.57
C LEU A 124 -4.17 5.57 16.85
N VAL A 125 -2.88 5.68 17.08
CA VAL A 125 -2.23 5.16 18.29
C VAL A 125 -2.71 5.89 19.54
N SER A 126 -2.97 7.20 19.46
CA SER A 126 -3.49 7.98 20.60
C SER A 126 -4.91 7.56 20.99
N LYS A 127 -5.75 7.17 20.03
CA LYS A 127 -7.09 6.61 20.27
C LYS A 127 -7.08 5.14 20.75
N GLY A 128 -5.91 4.54 20.84
CA GLY A 128 -5.75 3.20 21.42
C GLY A 128 -5.63 2.06 20.40
N PHE A 129 -5.67 2.35 19.09
CA PHE A 129 -5.49 1.33 18.06
C PHE A 129 -4.04 0.84 18.00
N CYS A 130 -3.87 -0.42 17.61
CA CYS A 130 -2.61 -0.93 17.08
C CYS A 130 -2.58 -0.71 15.56
N VAL A 131 -1.50 -0.15 15.04
CA VAL A 131 -1.33 0.14 13.61
C VAL A 131 -0.22 -0.77 13.08
N VAL A 132 -0.56 -1.63 12.12
CA VAL A 132 0.37 -2.49 11.39
C VAL A 132 0.50 -1.94 9.98
N ARG A 133 1.65 -1.33 9.67
CA ARG A 133 1.95 -0.81 8.33
C ARG A 133 2.81 -1.78 7.55
N VAL A 134 2.37 -2.15 6.37
CA VAL A 134 3.09 -3.01 5.44
C VAL A 134 3.65 -2.18 4.30
N LYS A 135 4.97 -1.98 4.27
CA LYS A 135 5.68 -1.45 3.11
C LYS A 135 5.62 -2.46 1.98
N TYR A 136 4.70 -2.24 1.05
CA TYR A 136 4.48 -3.14 -0.08
C TYR A 136 5.26 -2.66 -1.30
N LEU A 137 6.45 -3.22 -1.51
CA LEU A 137 7.36 -2.82 -2.60
C LEU A 137 7.32 -3.76 -3.81
N CYS A 138 6.36 -4.71 -3.83
CA CYS A 138 6.21 -5.66 -4.93
C CYS A 138 5.41 -5.05 -6.09
N LYS A 139 5.89 -5.25 -7.33
CA LYS A 139 5.19 -4.76 -8.54
C LYS A 139 3.89 -5.54 -8.81
N ASN A 140 3.90 -6.84 -8.53
CA ASN A 140 2.79 -7.74 -8.84
C ASN A 140 2.47 -8.63 -7.65
N MET A 141 1.19 -8.98 -7.50
CA MET A 141 0.72 -9.93 -6.51
C MET A 141 0.85 -11.36 -7.06
N SER A 142 2.06 -11.95 -6.96
CA SER A 142 2.30 -13.35 -7.30
C SER A 142 1.91 -14.26 -6.13
N ARG A 143 1.75 -15.57 -6.38
CA ARG A 143 1.50 -16.54 -5.30
C ARG A 143 2.60 -16.59 -4.25
N ALA A 144 3.85 -16.29 -4.62
CA ALA A 144 4.96 -16.17 -3.68
C ALA A 144 4.80 -14.94 -2.78
N VAL A 145 4.43 -13.80 -3.36
CA VAL A 145 4.13 -12.57 -2.63
C VAL A 145 2.93 -12.76 -1.70
N GLU A 146 1.86 -13.41 -2.16
CA GLU A 146 0.71 -13.76 -1.32
C GLU A 146 1.11 -14.58 -0.09
N ARG A 147 1.92 -15.64 -0.28
CA ARG A 147 2.38 -16.47 0.85
C ARG A 147 3.23 -15.67 1.84
N ARG A 148 4.15 -14.81 1.36
CA ARG A 148 4.99 -14.00 2.25
C ARG A 148 4.17 -12.96 3.00
N LEU A 149 3.28 -12.24 2.30
CA LEU A 149 2.39 -11.26 2.92
C LEU A 149 1.52 -11.91 3.98
N TRP A 150 0.94 -13.07 3.66
CA TRP A 150 0.13 -13.82 4.61
C TRP A 150 0.93 -14.30 5.81
N GLY A 151 2.15 -14.82 5.61
CA GLY A 151 3.04 -15.22 6.69
C GLY A 151 3.31 -14.09 7.69
N LEU A 152 3.67 -12.90 7.18
CA LEU A 152 3.91 -11.73 8.02
C LEU A 152 2.65 -11.29 8.79
N ILE A 153 1.51 -11.19 8.12
CA ILE A 153 0.26 -10.72 8.75
C ILE A 153 -0.28 -11.76 9.73
N SER A 154 -0.33 -13.04 9.37
CA SER A 154 -0.85 -14.09 10.26
C SER A 154 -0.01 -14.24 11.53
N GLU A 155 1.32 -14.14 11.42
CA GLU A 155 2.21 -14.14 12.58
C GLU A 155 1.94 -12.92 13.47
N GLN A 156 1.79 -11.74 12.88
CA GLN A 156 1.53 -10.52 13.65
C GLN A 156 0.15 -10.53 14.31
N VAL A 157 -0.88 -10.99 13.61
CA VAL A 157 -2.23 -11.15 14.14
C VAL A 157 -2.25 -12.15 15.32
N GLY A 158 -1.53 -13.28 15.19
CA GLY A 158 -1.36 -14.24 16.28
C GLY A 158 -0.75 -13.61 17.54
N LYS A 159 0.32 -12.82 17.40
CA LYS A 159 0.94 -12.09 18.52
C LYS A 159 -0.03 -11.09 19.17
N LEU A 160 -0.83 -10.38 18.37
CA LEU A 160 -1.82 -9.41 18.87
C LEU A 160 -2.98 -10.10 19.60
N GLN A 161 -3.37 -11.28 19.15
CA GLN A 161 -4.39 -12.10 19.80
C GLN A 161 -3.90 -12.64 21.17
N GLU A 162 -2.64 -13.08 21.25
CA GLU A 162 -2.04 -13.53 22.51
C GLU A 162 -1.89 -12.39 23.51
N LYS A 163 -1.39 -11.24 23.06
CA LYS A 163 -1.15 -10.08 23.91
C LYS A 163 -1.21 -8.76 23.15
N PHE A 164 -2.19 -7.93 23.47
CA PHE A 164 -2.27 -6.58 22.94
C PHE A 164 -1.10 -5.72 23.42
N PRO A 165 -0.39 -4.96 22.52
CA PRO A 165 0.83 -4.27 22.87
C PRO A 165 0.59 -3.02 23.72
N PRO A 166 1.53 -2.64 24.59
CA PRO A 166 1.49 -1.36 25.30
C PRO A 166 1.62 -0.20 24.32
N LYS A 167 1.14 0.99 24.71
CA LYS A 167 1.00 2.17 23.84
C LYS A 167 2.23 2.48 22.98
N ASN A 168 3.42 2.37 23.55
CA ASN A 168 4.69 2.64 22.87
C ASN A 168 5.14 1.55 21.86
N LYS A 169 4.38 0.45 21.74
CA LYS A 169 4.63 -0.65 20.80
C LYS A 169 3.44 -0.90 19.87
N ARG A 170 2.50 0.04 19.77
CA ARG A 170 1.29 -0.09 18.94
C ARG A 170 1.48 0.36 17.50
N PHE A 171 2.66 0.80 17.13
CA PHE A 171 3.03 1.08 15.76
C PHE A 171 4.05 0.04 15.30
N ILE A 172 3.67 -0.77 14.33
CA ILE A 172 4.43 -1.92 13.84
C ILE A 172 4.62 -1.77 12.35
N GLU A 173 5.87 -1.78 11.90
CA GLU A 173 6.21 -1.76 10.48
C GLU A 173 6.66 -3.14 10.02
N LEU A 174 6.09 -3.59 8.91
CA LEU A 174 6.46 -4.80 8.20
C LEU A 174 6.89 -4.40 6.79
N GLU A 175 7.77 -5.17 6.16
CA GLU A 175 8.22 -4.89 4.80
C GLU A 175 8.15 -6.15 3.95
N ILE A 176 7.60 -5.99 2.74
CA ILE A 176 7.60 -7.00 1.71
C ILE A 176 8.20 -6.40 0.43
N GLY A 177 9.43 -6.80 0.13
CA GLY A 177 10.18 -6.34 -1.03
C GLY A 177 10.22 -7.34 -2.17
N HIS A 178 10.89 -6.96 -3.25
CA HIS A 178 11.23 -7.85 -4.35
C HIS A 178 12.27 -8.87 -3.93
N GLU A 179 12.12 -10.10 -4.40
CA GLU A 179 13.23 -11.05 -4.54
C GLU A 179 14.14 -10.65 -5.70
#